data_87c322eea918e87db9e37b0471e71342
#
_entry.id   87c322eea918e87db9e37b0471e71342
#
_cell.length_a   1.000
_cell.length_b   1.000
_cell.length_c   1.000
_cell.angle_alpha   90.00
_cell.angle_beta   90.00
_cell.angle_gamma   90.00
#
_symmetry.space_group_name_H-M   'P 1'
#
loop_
_entity.id
_entity.type
_entity.pdbx_description
1 polymer ?
#
loop_
_entity_poly.entity_id
_entity_poly.type
_entity_poly.pdbx_seq_one_letter_code
_entity_poly.pdbx_strand_id
1 'polypeptide(L)'
;MQDATLISAPDRVDLLDPMKGGSLWGWMAQLYSIRSSNSWGVGDYEDLKTMLVDAKQKTGADFVLINPVHAAEPVSPLTPSPYLPVSRRLINFTYIRPEAIAEYATLSEGDKNAVDGLHADTEPLNGDSQLIDRDAMWRSKMHALWIIFKAGRTAERQSVFDQFKADCGSDLEAYATWCLCYDKWGAPNGEEGNWERKFNRNSPEIANL
;
A
#
# COMPACT_ATOMS: atom_id res chain seq x y z
N MET A 1 7.76 -35.92 0.97
CA MET A 1 6.30 -35.88 1.22
C MET A 1 5.83 -34.54 0.66
N GLN A 2 4.86 -34.52 -0.24
CA GLN A 2 4.27 -33.25 -0.69
C GLN A 2 3.18 -32.87 0.30
N ASP A 3 3.29 -31.69 0.89
CA ASP A 3 2.25 -31.14 1.74
C ASP A 3 1.08 -30.67 0.85
N ALA A 4 -0.13 -31.11 1.19
CA ALA A 4 -1.35 -30.68 0.51
C ALA A 4 -2.19 -29.85 1.48
N THR A 5 -2.70 -28.72 0.99
CA THR A 5 -3.63 -27.89 1.78
C THR A 5 -5.04 -28.47 1.63
N LEU A 6 -5.66 -28.84 2.76
CA LEU A 6 -7.07 -29.21 2.82
C LEU A 6 -7.89 -27.98 3.17
N ILE A 7 -8.85 -27.63 2.32
CA ILE A 7 -9.80 -26.55 2.57
C ILE A 7 -11.13 -27.20 2.99
N SER A 8 -11.57 -26.89 4.21
CA SER A 8 -12.91 -27.25 4.69
C SER A 8 -13.78 -26.00 4.72
N ALA A 9 -14.93 -26.07 4.13
CA ALA A 9 -15.88 -24.98 4.04
C ALA A 9 -17.30 -25.48 4.42
N PRO A 10 -18.21 -24.63 4.89
CA PRO A 10 -19.59 -24.99 5.12
C PRO A 10 -20.30 -25.37 3.81
N ASP A 11 -21.31 -26.22 3.89
CA ASP A 11 -22.07 -26.69 2.73
C ASP A 11 -22.81 -25.58 1.99
N ARG A 12 -23.04 -24.46 2.67
CA ARG A 12 -23.66 -23.27 2.08
C ARG A 12 -23.11 -21.99 2.73
N VAL A 13 -23.19 -20.90 1.99
CA VAL A 13 -22.93 -19.54 2.49
C VAL A 13 -24.28 -18.93 2.90
N ASP A 14 -24.42 -18.61 4.19
CA ASP A 14 -25.59 -17.88 4.67
C ASP A 14 -25.50 -16.40 4.31
N LEU A 15 -26.66 -15.81 3.96
CA LEU A 15 -26.75 -14.37 3.74
C LEU A 15 -26.46 -13.62 5.05
N LEU A 16 -25.73 -12.50 4.93
CA LEU A 16 -25.55 -11.58 6.04
C LEU A 16 -26.92 -11.08 6.54
N ASP A 17 -27.03 -10.85 7.85
CA ASP A 17 -28.31 -10.40 8.44
C ASP A 17 -28.92 -9.15 7.77
N PRO A 18 -28.13 -8.13 7.38
CA PRO A 18 -28.67 -7.00 6.61
C PRO A 18 -29.28 -7.39 5.26
N MET A 19 -28.79 -8.48 4.63
CA MET A 19 -29.31 -8.96 3.35
C MET A 19 -30.60 -9.79 3.50
N LYS A 20 -30.92 -10.28 4.68
CA LYS A 20 -32.17 -11.02 4.95
C LYS A 20 -33.41 -10.14 4.88
N GLY A 21 -33.23 -8.83 5.05
CA GLY A 21 -34.32 -7.82 5.07
C GLY A 21 -34.54 -7.06 3.78
N GLY A 22 -33.74 -7.30 2.73
CA GLY A 22 -33.84 -6.53 1.48
C GLY A 22 -32.57 -6.53 0.63
N SER A 23 -32.50 -5.58 -0.30
CA SER A 23 -31.34 -5.36 -1.17
C SER A 23 -30.37 -4.39 -0.52
N LEU A 24 -29.08 -4.71 -0.57
CA LEU A 24 -28.01 -3.76 -0.25
C LEU A 24 -27.63 -2.99 -1.51
N TRP A 25 -27.28 -1.73 -1.34
CA TRP A 25 -26.73 -0.90 -2.40
C TRP A 25 -25.50 -0.13 -1.95
N GLY A 26 -24.63 0.22 -2.87
CA GLY A 26 -23.40 0.93 -2.53
C GLY A 26 -22.73 1.57 -3.72
N TRP A 27 -21.61 2.21 -3.45
CA TRP A 27 -20.80 2.87 -4.45
C TRP A 27 -19.70 1.94 -4.95
N MET A 28 -19.30 2.14 -6.21
CA MET A 28 -18.09 1.54 -6.78
C MET A 28 -17.15 2.67 -7.22
N ALA A 29 -15.91 2.57 -6.81
CA ALA A 29 -14.93 3.61 -7.10
C ALA A 29 -13.51 3.03 -7.28
N GLN A 30 -12.71 3.73 -8.08
CA GLN A 30 -11.28 3.46 -8.19
C GLN A 30 -10.56 4.36 -7.18
N LEU A 31 -10.06 3.78 -6.08
CA LEU A 31 -9.47 4.54 -4.98
C LEU A 31 -8.40 5.51 -5.47
N TYR A 32 -7.51 5.06 -6.36
CA TYR A 32 -6.43 5.89 -6.89
C TYR A 32 -6.92 7.17 -7.60
N SER A 33 -8.16 7.23 -8.08
CA SER A 33 -8.73 8.39 -8.76
C SER A 33 -9.57 9.29 -7.85
N ILE A 34 -9.83 8.88 -6.60
CA ILE A 34 -10.56 9.69 -5.62
C ILE A 34 -9.55 10.59 -4.90
N ARG A 35 -9.38 11.79 -5.41
CA ARG A 35 -8.41 12.76 -4.88
C ARG A 35 -9.11 13.91 -4.17
N SER A 36 -8.57 14.32 -3.04
CA SER A 36 -8.90 15.54 -2.31
C SER A 36 -7.75 16.54 -2.40
N SER A 37 -7.93 17.72 -1.84
CA SER A 37 -6.84 18.70 -1.70
C SER A 37 -5.67 18.19 -0.84
N ASN A 38 -5.92 17.19 0.00
CA ASN A 38 -4.92 16.64 0.90
C ASN A 38 -4.28 15.34 0.36
N SER A 39 -4.66 14.90 -0.84
CA SER A 39 -4.06 13.72 -1.47
C SER A 39 -2.67 14.04 -2.02
N TRP A 40 -1.88 13.00 -2.21
CA TRP A 40 -0.52 13.07 -2.77
C TRP A 40 -0.52 12.73 -4.27
N GLY A 41 -1.42 13.33 -5.06
CA GLY A 41 -1.57 13.05 -6.49
C GLY A 41 -2.33 11.76 -6.81
N VAL A 42 -2.62 10.94 -5.81
CA VAL A 42 -3.39 9.70 -5.91
C VAL A 42 -4.28 9.57 -4.67
N GLY A 43 -5.50 9.07 -4.84
CA GLY A 43 -6.38 8.80 -3.70
C GLY A 43 -5.81 7.72 -2.79
N ASP A 44 -6.04 7.86 -1.48
CA ASP A 44 -5.45 7.04 -0.44
C ASP A 44 -6.47 6.58 0.63
N TYR A 45 -6.00 5.95 1.70
CA TYR A 45 -6.90 5.42 2.74
C TYR A 45 -7.63 6.51 3.54
N GLU A 46 -7.10 7.71 3.67
CA GLU A 46 -7.83 8.82 4.30
C GLU A 46 -8.93 9.38 3.38
N ASP A 47 -8.69 9.39 2.06
CA ASP A 47 -9.73 9.69 1.09
C ASP A 47 -10.82 8.61 1.10
N LEU A 48 -10.45 7.34 1.18
CA LEU A 48 -11.40 6.22 1.31
C LEU A 48 -12.23 6.34 2.60
N LYS A 49 -11.60 6.64 3.73
CA LYS A 49 -12.30 6.85 5.00
C LYS A 49 -13.34 7.96 4.91
N THR A 50 -12.96 9.09 4.32
CA THR A 50 -13.87 10.22 4.10
C THR A 50 -15.05 9.80 3.20
N MET A 51 -14.75 9.12 2.10
CA MET A 51 -15.77 8.63 1.17
C MET A 51 -16.73 7.63 1.81
N LEU A 52 -16.23 6.70 2.64
CA LEU A 52 -17.06 5.73 3.37
C LEU A 52 -18.04 6.42 4.33
N VAL A 53 -17.55 7.41 5.09
CA VAL A 53 -18.38 8.22 6.00
C VAL A 53 -19.43 8.98 5.21
N ASP A 54 -19.05 9.66 4.15
CA ASP A 54 -19.96 10.44 3.31
C ASP A 54 -21.00 9.56 2.61
N ALA A 55 -20.59 8.43 2.06
CA ALA A 55 -21.48 7.47 1.42
C ALA A 55 -22.57 7.01 2.39
N LYS A 56 -22.21 6.67 3.62
CA LYS A 56 -23.18 6.27 4.63
C LYS A 56 -24.07 7.42 5.09
N GLN A 57 -23.48 8.53 5.48
CA GLN A 57 -24.21 9.64 6.11
C GLN A 57 -25.09 10.43 5.13
N LYS A 58 -24.58 10.67 3.91
CA LYS A 58 -25.27 11.52 2.93
C LYS A 58 -26.22 10.74 2.02
N THR A 59 -25.94 9.45 1.78
CA THR A 59 -26.72 8.68 0.82
C THR A 59 -27.31 7.39 1.38
N GLY A 60 -26.93 6.97 2.58
CA GLY A 60 -27.40 5.72 3.18
C GLY A 60 -26.79 4.47 2.57
N ALA A 61 -25.73 4.58 1.75
CA ALA A 61 -25.05 3.45 1.13
C ALA A 61 -24.60 2.42 2.18
N ASP A 62 -24.67 1.15 1.83
CA ASP A 62 -24.34 0.03 2.72
C ASP A 62 -22.90 -0.44 2.55
N PHE A 63 -22.29 -0.19 1.41
CA PHE A 63 -20.90 -0.55 1.12
C PHE A 63 -20.25 0.39 0.09
N VAL A 64 -18.93 0.34 0.02
CA VAL A 64 -18.14 0.89 -1.07
C VAL A 64 -17.23 -0.21 -1.62
N LEU A 65 -17.31 -0.49 -2.91
CA LEU A 65 -16.40 -1.39 -3.61
C LEU A 65 -15.27 -0.59 -4.23
N ILE A 66 -14.03 -0.96 -3.94
CA ILE A 66 -12.84 -0.30 -4.51
C ILE A 66 -12.03 -1.28 -5.35
N ASN A 67 -11.05 -0.74 -6.10
CA ASN A 67 -10.05 -1.56 -6.77
C ASN A 67 -9.19 -2.34 -5.77
N PRO A 68 -8.47 -3.40 -6.20
CA PRO A 68 -7.50 -4.07 -5.36
C PRO A 68 -6.42 -3.11 -4.84
N VAL A 69 -6.08 -3.26 -3.55
CA VAL A 69 -5.07 -2.44 -2.87
C VAL A 69 -3.80 -3.22 -2.54
N HIS A 70 -3.57 -4.28 -3.29
CA HIS A 70 -2.44 -5.18 -3.12
C HIS A 70 -1.12 -4.53 -3.56
N ALA A 71 0.00 -5.08 -3.06
CA ALA A 71 1.33 -4.56 -3.31
C ALA A 71 1.68 -4.52 -4.81
N ALA A 72 2.12 -3.35 -5.26
CA ALA A 72 2.67 -3.09 -6.59
C ALA A 72 4.20 -3.21 -6.59
N GLU A 73 4.82 -2.89 -7.73
CA GLU A 73 6.27 -2.81 -7.85
C GLU A 73 6.84 -1.84 -6.79
N PRO A 74 8.03 -2.16 -6.23
CA PRO A 74 8.62 -1.37 -5.15
C PRO A 74 9.29 -0.08 -5.66
N VAL A 75 9.57 0.02 -6.95
CA VAL A 75 10.26 1.16 -7.58
C VAL A 75 9.64 1.54 -8.92
N SER A 76 9.90 2.78 -9.33
CA SER A 76 9.54 3.33 -10.65
C SER A 76 10.25 2.58 -11.80
N PRO A 77 9.59 2.39 -12.96
CA PRO A 77 8.25 2.88 -13.30
C PRO A 77 7.14 1.99 -12.72
N LEU A 78 6.14 2.64 -12.09
CA LEU A 78 5.02 1.91 -11.48
C LEU A 78 3.98 1.50 -12.54
N THR A 79 3.56 0.24 -12.49
CA THR A 79 2.46 -0.24 -13.33
C THR A 79 1.15 0.49 -12.99
N PRO A 80 0.45 1.06 -13.98
CA PRO A 80 -0.77 1.80 -13.73
C PRO A 80 -1.96 0.95 -13.28
N SER A 81 -1.91 -0.37 -13.50
CA SER A 81 -3.02 -1.28 -13.20
C SER A 81 -2.90 -1.91 -11.81
N PRO A 82 -3.88 -1.74 -10.92
CA PRO A 82 -3.89 -2.39 -9.62
C PRO A 82 -4.29 -3.88 -9.68
N TYR A 83 -4.65 -4.38 -10.88
CA TYR A 83 -5.15 -5.75 -11.06
C TYR A 83 -4.06 -6.79 -11.31
N LEU A 84 -2.80 -6.34 -11.45
CA LEU A 84 -1.62 -7.20 -11.61
C LEU A 84 -0.63 -6.94 -10.46
N PRO A 85 -1.00 -7.25 -9.21
CA PRO A 85 -0.11 -6.99 -8.07
C PRO A 85 1.06 -7.97 -8.05
N VAL A 86 2.19 -7.52 -7.51
CA VAL A 86 3.36 -8.38 -7.27
C VAL A 86 3.14 -9.30 -6.07
N SER A 87 2.31 -8.89 -5.11
CA SER A 87 1.90 -9.73 -3.99
C SER A 87 0.46 -9.40 -3.59
N ARG A 88 -0.35 -10.45 -3.37
CA ARG A 88 -1.70 -10.32 -2.82
C ARG A 88 -1.75 -10.42 -1.30
N ARG A 89 -0.63 -10.69 -0.66
CA ARG A 89 -0.52 -10.84 0.80
C ARG A 89 -0.19 -9.52 1.50
N LEU A 90 0.34 -8.56 0.74
CA LEU A 90 0.77 -7.28 1.26
C LEU A 90 0.04 -6.14 0.57
N ILE A 91 0.03 -4.99 1.22
CA ILE A 91 -0.71 -3.82 0.78
C ILE A 91 0.22 -2.87 0.04
N ASN A 92 -0.31 -2.18 -0.95
CA ASN A 92 0.38 -1.13 -1.67
C ASN A 92 0.55 0.10 -0.77
N PHE A 93 1.79 0.45 -0.47
CA PHE A 93 2.13 1.60 0.38
C PHE A 93 1.80 2.95 -0.25
N THR A 94 1.57 3.02 -1.56
CA THR A 94 1.15 4.27 -2.23
C THR A 94 -0.20 4.79 -1.73
N TYR A 95 -1.02 3.92 -1.13
CA TYR A 95 -2.29 4.29 -0.49
C TYR A 95 -2.14 4.77 0.97
N ILE A 96 -0.93 4.81 1.52
CA ILE A 96 -0.67 5.40 2.84
C ILE A 96 -0.61 6.92 2.70
N ARG A 97 -1.31 7.65 3.57
CA ARG A 97 -1.13 9.10 3.74
C ARG A 97 -0.07 9.34 4.80
N PRO A 98 1.08 9.97 4.49
CA PRO A 98 2.17 10.17 5.45
C PRO A 98 1.72 10.89 6.71
N GLU A 99 0.90 11.92 6.61
CA GLU A 99 0.42 12.72 7.75
C GLU A 99 -0.54 11.96 8.67
N ALA A 100 -1.14 10.86 8.21
CA ALA A 100 -1.98 9.99 9.03
C ALA A 100 -1.18 8.97 9.86
N ILE A 101 0.13 8.85 9.65
CA ILE A 101 1.00 8.01 10.46
C ILE A 101 1.22 8.68 11.83
N ALA A 102 1.06 7.91 12.89
CA ALA A 102 1.14 8.45 14.26
C ALA A 102 2.47 9.18 14.54
N GLU A 103 3.57 8.66 14.01
CA GLU A 103 4.91 9.21 14.15
C GLU A 103 5.08 10.58 13.47
N TYR A 104 4.27 10.92 12.45
CA TYR A 104 4.29 12.24 11.84
C TYR A 104 4.01 13.36 12.85
N ALA A 105 3.09 13.13 13.79
CA ALA A 105 2.76 14.13 14.83
C ALA A 105 3.94 14.45 15.76
N THR A 106 4.89 13.54 15.90
CA THR A 106 6.05 13.64 16.79
C THR A 106 7.37 13.99 16.09
N LEU A 107 7.33 14.24 14.77
CA LEU A 107 8.48 14.68 14.00
C LEU A 107 9.07 15.99 14.55
N SER A 108 10.37 16.18 14.36
CA SER A 108 11.00 17.49 14.51
C SER A 108 10.35 18.50 13.54
N GLU A 109 10.42 19.79 13.87
CA GLU A 109 9.92 20.84 12.98
C GLU A 109 10.59 20.78 11.61
N GLY A 110 11.89 20.51 11.56
CA GLY A 110 12.64 20.36 10.30
C GLY A 110 12.16 19.19 9.45
N ASP A 111 11.95 18.01 10.06
CA ASP A 111 11.43 16.83 9.36
C ASP A 111 9.99 17.02 8.90
N LYS A 112 9.17 17.68 9.73
CA LYS A 112 7.79 18.00 9.38
C LYS A 112 7.72 18.93 8.17
N ASN A 113 8.49 20.01 8.18
CA ASN A 113 8.60 20.93 7.05
C ASN A 113 9.11 20.21 5.78
N ALA A 114 10.01 19.23 5.92
CA ALA A 114 10.48 18.45 4.78
C ALA A 114 9.35 17.57 4.21
N VAL A 115 8.56 16.90 5.04
CA VAL A 115 7.40 16.10 4.60
C VAL A 115 6.34 17.00 3.95
N ASP A 116 6.03 18.15 4.55
CA ASP A 116 5.06 19.11 4.03
C ASP A 116 5.51 19.67 2.67
N GLY A 117 6.81 19.91 2.49
CA GLY A 117 7.38 20.31 1.21
C GLY A 117 7.21 19.25 0.12
N LEU A 118 7.47 17.99 0.47
CA LEU A 118 7.24 16.86 -0.46
C LEU A 118 5.76 16.70 -0.81
N HIS A 119 4.85 16.96 0.13
CA HIS A 119 3.40 17.00 -0.16
C HIS A 119 3.06 18.12 -1.14
N ALA A 120 3.56 19.34 -0.88
CA ALA A 120 3.32 20.50 -1.76
C ALA A 120 3.76 20.25 -3.21
N ASP A 121 4.86 19.50 -3.41
CA ASP A 121 5.32 19.11 -4.75
C ASP A 121 4.32 18.23 -5.50
N THR A 122 3.47 17.48 -4.78
CA THR A 122 2.45 16.61 -5.38
C THR A 122 1.06 17.26 -5.47
N GLU A 123 0.83 18.37 -4.81
CA GLU A 123 -0.46 19.06 -4.77
C GLU A 123 -1.03 19.38 -6.17
N PRO A 124 -0.22 19.87 -7.15
CA PRO A 124 -0.72 20.14 -8.50
C PRO A 124 -1.29 18.88 -9.18
N LEU A 125 -0.81 17.70 -8.84
CA LEU A 125 -1.28 16.43 -9.40
C LEU A 125 -2.73 16.11 -8.98
N ASN A 126 -3.21 16.66 -7.87
CA ASN A 126 -4.57 16.41 -7.37
C ASN A 126 -5.65 16.98 -8.31
N GLY A 127 -5.37 18.12 -8.95
CA GLY A 127 -6.29 18.78 -9.89
C GLY A 127 -6.03 18.42 -11.36
N ASP A 128 -4.99 17.67 -11.66
CA ASP A 128 -4.66 17.32 -13.04
C ASP A 128 -5.69 16.35 -13.63
N SER A 129 -6.25 16.70 -14.78
CA SER A 129 -7.19 15.87 -15.55
C SER A 129 -6.50 14.84 -16.46
N GLN A 130 -5.19 14.92 -16.58
CA GLN A 130 -4.39 14.00 -17.37
C GLN A 130 -4.18 12.66 -16.64
N LEU A 131 -3.37 11.80 -17.21
CA LEU A 131 -3.00 10.53 -16.57
C LEU A 131 -2.27 10.80 -15.25
N ILE A 132 -2.59 9.97 -14.24
CA ILE A 132 -1.94 10.05 -12.93
C ILE A 132 -0.44 9.80 -13.09
N ASP A 133 0.39 10.76 -12.71
CA ASP A 133 1.85 10.59 -12.61
C ASP A 133 2.19 9.82 -11.31
N ARG A 134 2.15 8.49 -11.42
CA ARG A 134 2.44 7.60 -10.28
C ARG A 134 3.90 7.67 -9.84
N ASP A 135 4.81 7.94 -10.78
CA ASP A 135 6.23 7.96 -10.48
C ASP A 135 6.64 9.23 -9.72
N ALA A 136 6.07 10.38 -10.07
CA ALA A 136 6.27 11.62 -9.30
C ALA A 136 5.71 11.47 -7.89
N MET A 137 4.46 11.02 -7.75
CA MET A 137 3.83 10.74 -6.47
C MET A 137 4.66 9.75 -5.64
N TRP A 138 5.11 8.64 -6.26
CA TRP A 138 5.87 7.60 -5.58
C TRP A 138 7.16 8.15 -4.97
N ARG A 139 7.94 8.91 -5.74
CA ARG A 139 9.21 9.51 -5.26
C ARG A 139 9.01 10.38 -4.04
N SER A 140 8.04 11.30 -4.09
CA SER A 140 7.76 12.21 -2.97
C SER A 140 7.23 11.43 -1.75
N LYS A 141 6.28 10.53 -1.96
CA LYS A 141 5.67 9.75 -0.87
C LYS A 141 6.67 8.80 -0.20
N MET A 142 7.51 8.11 -0.96
CA MET A 142 8.54 7.24 -0.40
C MET A 142 9.55 8.01 0.42
N HIS A 143 9.94 9.20 -0.04
CA HIS A 143 10.85 10.05 0.73
C HIS A 143 10.20 10.50 2.04
N ALA A 144 8.95 10.93 2.02
CA ALA A 144 8.20 11.30 3.22
C ALA A 144 8.07 10.11 4.21
N LEU A 145 7.71 8.93 3.72
CA LEU A 145 7.63 7.72 4.54
C LEU A 145 8.99 7.35 5.16
N TRP A 146 10.08 7.56 4.41
CA TRP A 146 11.43 7.32 4.92
C TRP A 146 11.81 8.31 6.03
N ILE A 147 11.50 9.60 5.89
CA ILE A 147 11.71 10.61 6.95
C ILE A 147 10.99 10.18 8.23
N ILE A 148 9.69 9.83 8.12
CA ILE A 148 8.89 9.40 9.26
C ILE A 148 9.45 8.12 9.90
N PHE A 149 9.87 7.15 9.08
CA PHE A 149 10.46 5.91 9.57
C PHE A 149 11.75 6.15 10.35
N LYS A 150 12.62 7.05 9.87
CA LYS A 150 13.94 7.36 10.48
C LYS A 150 13.81 8.17 11.76
N ALA A 151 12.75 8.92 11.96
CA ALA A 151 12.51 9.69 13.19
C ALA A 151 12.36 8.81 14.43
N GLY A 152 12.11 7.52 14.22
CA GLY A 152 11.98 6.55 15.31
C GLY A 152 10.54 6.41 15.83
N ARG A 153 10.38 5.55 16.82
CA ARG A 153 9.07 5.17 17.39
C ARG A 153 9.15 5.16 18.91
N THR A 154 7.99 5.31 19.57
CA THR A 154 7.88 5.00 21.00
C THR A 154 8.10 3.51 21.25
N ALA A 155 8.39 3.13 22.49
CA ALA A 155 8.57 1.73 22.87
C ALA A 155 7.33 0.88 22.57
N GLU A 156 6.14 1.43 22.78
CA GLU A 156 4.87 0.75 22.47
C GLU A 156 4.73 0.51 20.97
N ARG A 157 5.01 1.52 20.16
CA ARG A 157 4.95 1.41 18.70
C ARG A 157 6.01 0.46 18.15
N GLN A 158 7.20 0.45 18.75
CA GLN A 158 8.24 -0.51 18.39
C GLN A 158 7.80 -1.95 18.72
N SER A 159 7.18 -2.18 19.88
CA SER A 159 6.64 -3.50 20.23
C SER A 159 5.58 -3.98 19.25
N VAL A 160 4.66 -3.10 18.82
CA VAL A 160 3.64 -3.42 17.80
C VAL A 160 4.29 -3.76 16.46
N PHE A 161 5.33 -3.02 16.07
CA PHE A 161 6.07 -3.29 14.83
C PHE A 161 6.83 -4.62 14.89
N ASP A 162 7.43 -4.94 16.04
CA ASP A 162 8.12 -6.22 16.22
C ASP A 162 7.14 -7.40 16.23
N GLN A 163 5.97 -7.23 16.83
CA GLN A 163 4.90 -8.22 16.75
C GLN A 163 4.42 -8.43 15.32
N PHE A 164 4.20 -7.35 14.56
CA PHE A 164 3.84 -7.43 13.13
C PHE A 164 4.87 -8.22 12.32
N LYS A 165 6.17 -7.96 12.54
CA LYS A 165 7.24 -8.73 11.87
C LYS A 165 7.18 -10.21 12.24
N ALA A 166 6.96 -10.51 13.53
CA ALA A 166 6.86 -11.89 14.01
C ALA A 166 5.64 -12.62 13.42
N ASP A 167 4.49 -11.95 13.35
CA ASP A 167 3.26 -12.52 12.80
C ASP A 167 3.35 -12.78 11.30
N CYS A 168 3.99 -11.89 10.56
CA CYS A 168 4.22 -12.06 9.12
C CYS A 168 5.35 -13.06 8.80
N GLY A 169 6.30 -13.21 9.72
CA GLY A 169 7.38 -14.20 9.65
C GLY A 169 8.19 -14.16 8.35
N SER A 170 8.54 -15.33 7.87
CA SER A 170 9.39 -15.50 6.68
C SER A 170 8.81 -14.94 5.39
N ASP A 171 7.49 -14.77 5.31
CA ASP A 171 6.83 -14.22 4.12
C ASP A 171 7.15 -12.73 3.95
N LEU A 172 7.18 -11.96 5.05
CA LEU A 172 7.57 -10.55 5.03
C LEU A 172 9.05 -10.39 4.66
N GLU A 173 9.92 -11.20 5.24
CA GLU A 173 11.35 -11.17 4.91
C GLU A 173 11.59 -11.50 3.44
N ALA A 174 10.91 -12.52 2.91
CA ALA A 174 11.02 -12.91 1.52
C ALA A 174 10.57 -11.79 0.59
N TYR A 175 9.47 -11.13 0.92
CA TYR A 175 8.97 -9.99 0.15
C TYR A 175 9.91 -8.78 0.22
N ALA A 176 10.40 -8.43 1.41
CA ALA A 176 11.34 -7.32 1.58
C ALA A 176 12.65 -7.58 0.79
N THR A 177 13.17 -8.80 0.88
CA THR A 177 14.35 -9.22 0.08
C THR A 177 14.07 -9.11 -1.41
N TRP A 178 12.91 -9.56 -1.86
CA TRP A 178 12.52 -9.44 -3.27
C TRP A 178 12.44 -7.98 -3.72
N CYS A 179 11.90 -7.08 -2.89
CA CYS A 179 11.86 -5.65 -3.18
C CYS A 179 13.27 -5.05 -3.32
N LEU A 180 14.21 -5.42 -2.45
CA LEU A 180 15.61 -4.97 -2.54
C LEU A 180 16.28 -5.48 -3.83
N CYS A 181 16.05 -6.75 -4.19
CA CYS A 181 16.56 -7.32 -5.43
C CYS A 181 15.98 -6.59 -6.65
N TYR A 182 14.68 -6.29 -6.61
CA TYR A 182 14.00 -5.56 -7.68
C TYR A 182 14.56 -4.14 -7.84
N ASP A 183 14.78 -3.43 -6.71
CA ASP A 183 15.37 -2.10 -6.73
C ASP A 183 16.79 -2.11 -7.33
N LYS A 184 17.58 -3.12 -6.99
CA LYS A 184 18.98 -3.23 -7.41
C LYS A 184 19.17 -3.73 -8.85
N TRP A 185 18.37 -4.71 -9.27
CA TRP A 185 18.56 -5.43 -10.53
C TRP A 185 17.38 -5.29 -11.52
N GLY A 186 16.39 -4.48 -11.18
CA GLY A 186 15.21 -4.27 -12.01
C GLY A 186 14.23 -5.44 -12.00
N ALA A 187 13.26 -5.36 -12.90
CA ALA A 187 12.21 -6.38 -13.00
C ALA A 187 12.79 -7.77 -13.31
N PRO A 188 12.25 -8.85 -12.70
CA PRO A 188 12.78 -10.21 -12.89
C PRO A 188 12.82 -10.69 -14.35
N ASN A 189 11.93 -10.16 -15.18
CA ASN A 189 11.81 -10.50 -16.61
C ASN A 189 12.49 -9.48 -17.54
N GLY A 190 13.24 -8.52 -17.01
CA GLY A 190 14.00 -7.53 -17.79
C GLY A 190 15.23 -8.17 -18.45
N GLU A 191 15.82 -7.48 -19.43
CA GLU A 191 17.01 -7.98 -20.16
C GLU A 191 18.20 -8.26 -19.24
N GLU A 192 18.35 -7.49 -18.16
CA GLU A 192 19.38 -7.69 -17.14
C GLU A 192 18.93 -8.64 -16.00
N GLY A 193 17.67 -8.97 -15.92
CA GLY A 193 16.95 -9.34 -14.72
C GLY A 193 16.71 -10.81 -14.48
N ASN A 194 17.40 -11.75 -15.01
CA ASN A 194 17.19 -13.15 -14.61
C ASN A 194 17.72 -13.48 -13.19
N TRP A 195 17.74 -12.45 -12.30
CA TRP A 195 18.27 -12.62 -10.94
C TRP A 195 17.44 -13.63 -10.13
N GLU A 196 16.11 -13.71 -10.29
CA GLU A 196 15.28 -14.74 -9.62
C GLU A 196 15.71 -16.18 -9.96
N ARG A 197 16.28 -16.40 -11.14
CA ARG A 197 16.79 -17.71 -11.53
C ARG A 197 18.26 -17.91 -11.17
N LYS A 198 19.03 -16.82 -11.07
CA LYS A 198 20.47 -16.85 -10.77
C LYS A 198 20.73 -16.95 -9.27
N PHE A 199 19.92 -16.24 -8.47
CA PHE A 199 20.13 -16.09 -7.03
C PHE A 199 18.99 -16.77 -6.27
N ASN A 200 19.34 -17.58 -5.33
CA ASN A 200 18.39 -18.06 -4.33
C ASN A 200 18.53 -17.22 -3.05
N ARG A 201 17.57 -17.34 -2.15
CA ARG A 201 17.48 -16.58 -0.90
C ARG A 201 18.77 -16.62 -0.05
N ASN A 202 19.57 -17.69 -0.16
CA ASN A 202 20.79 -17.90 0.62
C ASN A 202 22.05 -17.56 -0.18
N SER A 203 21.94 -16.98 -1.38
CA SER A 203 23.11 -16.62 -2.16
C SER A 203 23.87 -15.45 -1.54
N PRO A 204 25.21 -15.40 -1.63
CA PRO A 204 25.99 -14.28 -1.09
C PRO A 204 25.58 -12.93 -1.66
N GLU A 205 25.12 -12.88 -2.90
CA GLU A 205 24.67 -11.67 -3.59
C GLU A 205 23.44 -11.07 -2.93
N ILE A 206 22.53 -11.91 -2.43
CA ILE A 206 21.33 -11.48 -1.70
C ILE A 206 21.66 -11.18 -0.22
N ALA A 207 22.50 -11.99 0.39
CA ALA A 207 22.88 -11.81 1.80
C ALA A 207 23.64 -10.48 2.06
N ASN A 208 24.24 -9.89 1.03
CA ASN A 208 24.98 -8.64 1.11
C ASN A 208 24.16 -7.39 0.68
N LEU A 209 22.85 -7.54 0.43
CA LEU A 209 21.94 -6.42 0.18
C LEU A 209 21.47 -5.78 1.48
#